data_2fdafdef6018b119730773c3c6f936c4
#
_entry.id   2fdafdef6018b119730773c3c6f936c4
#
_cell.length_a   1.000
_cell.length_b   1.000
_cell.length_c   1.000
_cell.angle_alpha   90.00
_cell.angle_beta   90.00
_cell.angle_gamma   90.00
#
_symmetry.space_group_name_H-M   'P 1'
#
loop_
_entity.id
_entity.type
_entity.pdbx_description
1 polymer ?
#
loop_
_entity_poly.entity_id
_entity_poly.type
_entity_poly.pdbx_seq_one_letter_code
_entity_poly.pdbx_strand_id
1 'polypeptide(L)'
;MNLNMKELIEKIVHKKGPGPSTTFSMFHVYYAIELISKKTIGRNRIAKEIEVGEGAIRTIIDHLKEANLITTSRQGCNLTEKGMRLWEKIEQMFPKRVKVKRTVLNNSKYNFAFLIKNSGHKIKSGIIQRDAAIMGGADRATVIVSKEGKLAIESVSKDVEKDFPEASKKILKDLSPENNDVIIVAGADSAIRAKRGAFAASWILIN
;
A
#
# COMPACT_ATOMS: atom_id res chain seq x y z
N MET A 1 -5.41 0.34 -26.26
CA MET A 1 -5.02 -0.75 -25.33
C MET A 1 -5.18 -0.23 -23.92
N ASN A 2 -6.18 -0.71 -23.16
CA ASN A 2 -6.38 -0.28 -21.78
C ASN A 2 -5.32 -0.98 -20.92
N LEU A 3 -4.30 -0.24 -20.49
CA LEU A 3 -3.33 -0.71 -19.48
C LEU A 3 -4.09 -1.10 -18.22
N ASN A 4 -3.70 -2.21 -17.58
CA ASN A 4 -4.21 -2.51 -16.26
C ASN A 4 -3.66 -1.48 -15.24
N MET A 5 -4.23 -1.44 -14.04
CA MET A 5 -3.86 -0.46 -13.02
C MET A 5 -2.36 -0.52 -12.66
N LYS A 6 -1.84 -1.72 -12.50
CA LYS A 6 -0.44 -1.98 -12.13
C LYS A 6 0.51 -1.47 -13.22
N GLU A 7 0.28 -1.86 -14.46
CA GLU A 7 1.06 -1.41 -15.62
C GLU A 7 1.06 0.12 -15.76
N LEU A 8 -0.08 0.77 -15.48
CA LEU A 8 -0.17 2.22 -15.55
C LEU A 8 0.74 2.88 -14.51
N ILE A 9 0.70 2.43 -13.25
CA ILE A 9 1.54 2.97 -12.18
C ILE A 9 3.02 2.66 -12.44
N GLU A 10 3.36 1.46 -12.88
CA GLU A 10 4.72 1.07 -13.26
C GLU A 10 5.25 1.93 -14.41
N LYS A 11 4.44 2.19 -15.43
CA LYS A 11 4.80 3.07 -16.56
C LYS A 11 5.08 4.50 -16.09
N ILE A 12 4.30 5.01 -15.12
CA ILE A 12 4.52 6.34 -14.54
C ILE A 12 5.88 6.41 -13.82
N VAL A 13 6.22 5.38 -13.06
CA VAL A 13 7.48 5.31 -12.30
C VAL A 13 8.69 5.15 -13.23
N HIS A 14 8.59 4.25 -14.21
CA HIS A 14 9.70 3.91 -15.10
C HIS A 14 9.79 4.79 -16.34
N LYS A 15 9.02 5.86 -16.42
CA LYS A 15 9.12 6.81 -17.51
C LYS A 15 10.51 7.43 -17.55
N LYS A 16 11.26 7.13 -18.61
CA LYS A 16 12.60 7.72 -18.85
C LYS A 16 12.43 9.18 -19.25
N GLY A 17 13.01 10.10 -18.47
CA GLY A 17 13.26 11.48 -18.84
C GLY A 17 14.74 11.69 -19.20
N PRO A 18 15.11 12.84 -19.80
CA PRO A 18 16.51 13.24 -19.91
C PRO A 18 17.02 13.56 -18.49
N GLY A 19 17.80 12.65 -17.91
CA GLY A 19 18.35 12.85 -16.57
C GLY A 19 18.68 11.56 -15.83
N PRO A 20 19.19 11.66 -14.59
CA PRO A 20 19.46 10.49 -13.76
C PRO A 20 18.19 9.70 -13.44
N SER A 21 18.36 8.43 -13.07
CA SER A 21 17.26 7.55 -12.68
C SER A 21 16.40 8.18 -11.57
N THR A 22 15.09 7.95 -11.63
CA THR A 22 14.14 8.51 -10.66
C THR A 22 14.45 8.05 -9.24
N THR A 23 14.46 8.98 -8.29
CA THR A 23 14.70 8.72 -6.86
C THR A 23 13.44 8.34 -6.09
N PHE A 24 12.34 8.10 -6.79
CA PHE A 24 11.06 7.69 -6.20
C PHE A 24 10.61 6.31 -6.72
N SER A 25 9.78 5.64 -5.94
CA SER A 25 9.25 4.30 -6.22
C SER A 25 7.74 4.32 -6.47
N MET A 26 7.18 3.15 -6.82
CA MET A 26 5.73 2.95 -6.95
C MET A 26 4.95 3.37 -5.70
N PHE A 27 5.51 3.15 -4.51
CA PHE A 27 4.90 3.62 -3.26
C PHE A 27 4.68 5.13 -3.24
N HIS A 28 5.65 5.92 -3.69
CA HIS A 28 5.55 7.38 -3.67
C HIS A 28 4.48 7.87 -4.64
N VAL A 29 4.38 7.27 -5.83
CA VAL A 29 3.30 7.57 -6.80
C VAL A 29 1.93 7.19 -6.25
N TYR A 30 1.80 5.95 -5.73
CA TYR A 30 0.59 5.47 -5.07
C TYR A 30 0.16 6.41 -3.93
N TYR A 31 1.09 6.75 -3.03
CA TYR A 31 0.77 7.55 -1.85
C TYR A 31 0.45 9.01 -2.21
N ALA A 32 1.08 9.56 -3.24
CA ALA A 32 0.69 10.87 -3.79
C ALA A 32 -0.76 10.86 -4.31
N ILE A 33 -1.15 9.84 -5.08
CA ILE A 33 -2.53 9.66 -5.54
C ILE A 33 -3.50 9.52 -4.35
N GLU A 34 -3.15 8.73 -3.34
CA GLU A 34 -3.95 8.57 -2.11
C GLU A 34 -4.17 9.89 -1.37
N LEU A 35 -3.16 10.75 -1.29
CA LEU A 35 -3.28 12.04 -0.64
C LEU A 35 -4.17 13.01 -1.45
N ILE A 36 -4.01 13.00 -2.77
CA ILE A 36 -4.79 13.85 -3.68
C ILE A 36 -6.25 13.39 -3.74
N SER A 37 -6.53 12.08 -3.61
CA SER A 37 -7.91 11.57 -3.61
C SER A 37 -8.73 12.04 -2.40
N LYS A 38 -8.07 12.34 -1.30
CA LYS A 38 -8.76 12.77 -0.06
C LYS A 38 -9.14 14.23 -0.05
N LYS A 39 -8.38 15.09 -0.72
CA LYS A 39 -8.59 16.54 -0.80
C LYS A 39 -7.60 17.19 -1.75
N THR A 40 -7.95 18.40 -2.22
CA THR A 40 -6.98 19.28 -2.88
C THR A 40 -5.76 19.51 -1.99
N ILE A 41 -4.56 19.28 -2.50
CA ILE A 41 -3.34 19.31 -1.71
C ILE A 41 -2.18 19.90 -2.52
N GLY A 42 -1.43 20.83 -1.91
CA GLY A 42 -0.27 21.46 -2.53
C GLY A 42 0.94 20.55 -2.60
N ARG A 43 1.74 20.74 -3.66
CA ARG A 43 2.96 19.96 -3.95
C ARG A 43 3.90 19.79 -2.76
N ASN A 44 4.22 20.89 -2.06
CA ASN A 44 5.15 20.85 -0.92
C ASN A 44 4.64 19.99 0.23
N ARG A 45 3.32 19.99 0.45
CA ARG A 45 2.72 19.14 1.46
C ARG A 45 2.74 17.68 1.06
N ILE A 46 2.48 17.36 -0.22
CA ILE A 46 2.62 15.98 -0.73
C ILE A 46 4.07 15.52 -0.51
N ALA A 47 5.07 16.32 -0.91
CA ALA A 47 6.50 15.98 -0.76
C ALA A 47 6.85 15.62 0.70
N LYS A 48 6.36 16.42 1.65
CA LYS A 48 6.57 16.18 3.09
C LYS A 48 5.93 14.88 3.56
N GLU A 49 4.68 14.60 3.14
CA GLU A 49 3.93 13.40 3.56
C GLU A 49 4.53 12.10 3.00
N ILE A 50 5.07 12.15 1.77
CA ILE A 50 5.69 10.97 1.13
C ILE A 50 7.21 10.89 1.33
N GLU A 51 7.79 11.87 2.03
CA GLU A 51 9.23 11.96 2.34
C GLU A 51 10.14 11.95 1.10
N VAL A 52 9.84 12.80 0.11
CA VAL A 52 10.69 12.99 -1.08
C VAL A 52 11.17 14.42 -1.21
N GLY A 53 12.30 14.59 -1.90
CA GLY A 53 12.85 15.91 -2.23
C GLY A 53 12.01 16.68 -3.26
N GLU A 54 12.28 17.99 -3.38
CA GLU A 54 11.53 18.88 -4.26
C GLU A 54 11.61 18.47 -5.75
N GLY A 55 12.75 18.02 -6.22
CA GLY A 55 12.94 17.51 -7.58
C GLY A 55 12.07 16.28 -7.85
N ALA A 56 12.07 15.31 -6.92
CA ALA A 56 11.30 14.08 -7.06
C ALA A 56 9.79 14.33 -7.09
N ILE A 57 9.25 15.17 -6.19
CA ILE A 57 7.82 15.48 -6.20
C ILE A 57 7.40 16.25 -7.46
N ARG A 58 8.26 17.12 -8.00
CA ARG A 58 7.99 17.81 -9.26
C ARG A 58 7.85 16.80 -10.39
N THR A 59 8.78 15.85 -10.51
CA THR A 59 8.72 14.79 -11.50
C THR A 59 7.49 13.89 -11.33
N ILE A 60 7.13 13.50 -10.10
CA ILE A 60 5.92 12.71 -9.84
C ILE A 60 4.66 13.46 -10.34
N ILE A 61 4.53 14.74 -10.03
CA ILE A 61 3.39 15.56 -10.45
C ILE A 61 3.35 15.69 -11.97
N ASP A 62 4.47 15.93 -12.62
CA ASP A 62 4.52 16.06 -14.08
C ASP A 62 4.14 14.74 -14.76
N HIS A 63 4.65 13.59 -14.28
CA HIS A 63 4.25 12.28 -14.80
C HIS A 63 2.75 11.97 -14.59
N LEU A 64 2.19 12.35 -13.43
CA LEU A 64 0.76 12.18 -13.15
C LEU A 64 -0.12 13.08 -14.05
N LYS A 65 0.32 14.32 -14.33
CA LYS A 65 -0.37 15.23 -15.26
C LYS A 65 -0.32 14.69 -16.70
N GLU A 66 0.84 14.27 -17.17
CA GLU A 66 0.99 13.70 -18.52
C GLU A 66 0.18 12.42 -18.72
N ALA A 67 0.03 11.62 -17.66
CA ALA A 67 -0.87 10.48 -17.65
C ALA A 67 -2.36 10.86 -17.57
N ASN A 68 -2.66 12.18 -17.47
CA ASN A 68 -3.99 12.74 -17.28
C ASN A 68 -4.71 12.18 -16.05
N LEU A 69 -3.99 11.98 -14.95
CA LEU A 69 -4.55 11.50 -13.68
C LEU A 69 -4.84 12.63 -12.71
N ILE A 70 -4.13 13.75 -12.83
CA ILE A 70 -4.32 14.93 -11.97
C ILE A 70 -4.35 16.21 -12.79
N THR A 71 -4.98 17.23 -12.21
CA THR A 71 -4.86 18.62 -12.59
C THR A 71 -4.18 19.42 -11.48
N THR A 72 -3.59 20.55 -11.83
CA THR A 72 -2.95 21.46 -10.87
C THR A 72 -3.52 22.86 -10.98
N SER A 73 -3.78 23.50 -9.85
CA SER A 73 -4.22 24.88 -9.73
C SER A 73 -3.42 25.63 -8.66
N ARG A 74 -3.75 26.91 -8.43
CA ARG A 74 -3.17 27.68 -7.32
C ARG A 74 -3.49 27.06 -5.94
N GLN A 75 -4.61 26.33 -5.83
CA GLN A 75 -5.03 25.65 -4.60
C GLN A 75 -4.32 24.32 -4.38
N GLY A 76 -3.77 23.71 -5.42
CA GLY A 76 -3.06 22.43 -5.34
C GLY A 76 -3.43 21.46 -6.45
N CYS A 77 -3.17 20.18 -6.18
CA CYS A 77 -3.44 19.06 -7.08
C CYS A 77 -4.81 18.44 -6.79
N ASN A 78 -5.52 18.05 -7.85
CA ASN A 78 -6.81 17.33 -7.79
C ASN A 78 -6.77 16.16 -8.77
N LEU A 79 -7.53 15.09 -8.48
CA LEU A 79 -7.72 14.01 -9.44
C LEU A 79 -8.58 14.48 -10.60
N THR A 80 -8.28 13.99 -11.80
CA THR A 80 -9.20 14.01 -12.95
C THR A 80 -10.22 12.88 -12.82
N GLU A 81 -11.22 12.81 -13.71
CA GLU A 81 -12.11 11.66 -13.79
C GLU A 81 -11.34 10.34 -14.01
N LYS A 82 -10.29 10.37 -14.84
CA LYS A 82 -9.41 9.20 -15.05
C LYS A 82 -8.66 8.85 -13.77
N GLY A 83 -8.19 9.84 -13.03
CA GLY A 83 -7.54 9.66 -11.73
C GLY A 83 -8.49 9.09 -10.68
N MET A 84 -9.75 9.56 -10.64
CA MET A 84 -10.78 9.03 -9.75
C MET A 84 -11.08 7.57 -10.05
N ARG A 85 -11.29 7.21 -11.33
CA ARG A 85 -11.50 5.81 -11.73
C ARG A 85 -10.30 4.90 -11.39
N LEU A 86 -9.08 5.40 -11.49
CA LEU A 86 -7.89 4.66 -11.04
C LEU A 86 -7.92 4.46 -9.52
N TRP A 87 -8.25 5.51 -8.77
CA TRP A 87 -8.32 5.44 -7.32
C TRP A 87 -9.40 4.47 -6.83
N GLU A 88 -10.58 4.48 -7.43
CA GLU A 88 -11.66 3.53 -7.15
C GLU A 88 -11.21 2.07 -7.31
N LYS A 89 -10.45 1.76 -8.37
CA LYS A 89 -9.87 0.42 -8.55
C LYS A 89 -8.88 0.07 -7.43
N ILE A 90 -8.05 1.03 -7.01
CA ILE A 90 -7.13 0.84 -5.89
C ILE A 90 -7.91 0.56 -4.58
N GLU A 91 -8.99 1.29 -4.34
CA GLU A 91 -9.84 1.10 -3.16
C GLU A 91 -10.56 -0.24 -3.16
N GLN A 92 -11.01 -0.72 -4.31
CA GLN A 92 -11.60 -2.05 -4.44
C GLN A 92 -10.60 -3.16 -4.10
N MET A 93 -9.34 -3.00 -4.48
CA MET A 93 -8.29 -4.00 -4.18
C MET A 93 -7.77 -3.89 -2.75
N PHE A 94 -7.65 -2.68 -2.24
CA PHE A 94 -7.15 -2.36 -0.90
C PHE A 94 -8.20 -1.55 -0.11
N PRO A 95 -9.34 -2.13 0.25
CA PRO A 95 -10.43 -1.38 0.88
C PRO A 95 -10.08 -0.83 2.26
N LYS A 96 -9.17 -1.49 2.95
CA LYS A 96 -8.70 -1.06 4.28
C LYS A 96 -7.17 -0.91 4.29
N ARG A 97 -6.72 0.26 4.68
CA ARG A 97 -5.30 0.66 4.81
C ARG A 97 -5.16 1.47 6.08
N VAL A 98 -4.79 0.81 7.16
CA VAL A 98 -4.91 1.39 8.52
C VAL A 98 -3.64 1.22 9.34
N LYS A 99 -3.40 2.18 10.24
CA LYS A 99 -2.45 1.99 11.34
C LYS A 99 -3.04 0.99 12.33
N VAL A 100 -2.25 0.01 12.72
CA VAL A 100 -2.68 -0.98 13.72
C VAL A 100 -1.84 -0.86 15.00
N LYS A 101 -2.49 -1.15 16.12
CA LYS A 101 -1.81 -1.15 17.42
C LYS A 101 -0.86 -2.35 17.52
N ARG A 102 0.13 -2.23 18.39
CA ARG A 102 1.05 -3.33 18.71
C ARG A 102 0.28 -4.57 19.18
N THR A 103 0.73 -5.71 18.69
CA THR A 103 0.28 -7.03 19.12
C THR A 103 1.47 -7.98 19.18
N VAL A 104 1.29 -9.18 19.70
CA VAL A 104 2.33 -10.21 19.71
C VAL A 104 2.76 -10.60 18.28
N LEU A 105 1.84 -10.49 17.30
CA LEU A 105 2.13 -10.78 15.89
C LEU A 105 2.90 -9.66 15.20
N ASN A 106 2.82 -8.44 15.73
CA ASN A 106 3.51 -7.29 15.12
C ASN A 106 3.87 -6.25 16.18
N ASN A 107 5.05 -6.41 16.77
CA ASN A 107 5.52 -5.67 17.93
C ASN A 107 6.49 -4.53 17.56
N SER A 108 6.28 -3.82 16.46
CA SER A 108 7.09 -2.67 16.08
C SER A 108 6.54 -1.36 16.69
N LYS A 109 7.35 -0.31 16.66
CA LYS A 109 6.93 1.03 17.14
C LYS A 109 5.75 1.55 16.33
N TYR A 110 5.80 1.37 15.01
CA TYR A 110 4.71 1.69 14.09
C TYR A 110 4.34 0.44 13.29
N ASN A 111 3.04 0.18 13.18
CA ASN A 111 2.51 -0.93 12.40
C ASN A 111 1.43 -0.43 11.46
N PHE A 112 1.44 -0.93 10.23
CA PHE A 112 0.48 -0.55 9.20
C PHE A 112 -0.04 -1.80 8.50
N ALA A 113 -1.34 -1.87 8.29
CA ALA A 113 -2.00 -3.00 7.64
C ALA A 113 -2.67 -2.60 6.33
N PHE A 114 -2.57 -3.49 5.35
CA PHE A 114 -3.37 -3.52 4.14
C PHE A 114 -4.27 -4.76 4.16
N LEU A 115 -5.52 -4.58 3.81
CA LEU A 115 -6.44 -5.66 3.44
C LEU A 115 -6.47 -5.75 1.92
N ILE A 116 -6.16 -6.93 1.38
CA ILE A 116 -6.14 -7.21 -0.05
C ILE A 116 -7.27 -8.19 -0.36
N LYS A 117 -8.21 -7.77 -1.20
CA LYS A 117 -9.38 -8.58 -1.54
C LYS A 117 -9.00 -9.78 -2.40
N ASN A 118 -9.66 -10.89 -2.10
CA ASN A 118 -9.66 -12.12 -2.90
C ASN A 118 -8.28 -12.57 -3.39
N SER A 119 -7.26 -12.56 -2.52
CA SER A 119 -5.87 -12.87 -2.86
C SER A 119 -5.25 -14.02 -2.06
N GLY A 120 -6.01 -14.68 -1.19
CA GLY A 120 -5.52 -15.76 -0.34
C GLY A 120 -4.98 -16.96 -1.12
N HIS A 121 -5.58 -17.26 -2.28
CA HIS A 121 -5.11 -18.34 -3.17
C HIS A 121 -3.70 -18.10 -3.74
N LYS A 122 -3.20 -16.86 -3.70
CA LYS A 122 -1.84 -16.48 -4.15
C LYS A 122 -0.78 -16.70 -3.07
N ILE A 123 -1.20 -16.90 -1.81
CA ILE A 123 -0.29 -17.08 -0.69
C ILE A 123 0.06 -18.56 -0.56
N LYS A 124 1.35 -18.88 -0.76
CA LYS A 124 1.88 -20.24 -0.52
C LYS A 124 2.47 -20.36 0.88
N SER A 125 3.39 -19.46 1.25
CA SER A 125 4.06 -19.45 2.57
C SER A 125 4.11 -18.07 3.21
N GLY A 126 3.77 -17.02 2.48
CA GLY A 126 3.90 -15.63 2.93
C GLY A 126 5.34 -15.09 2.93
N ILE A 127 6.36 -15.90 2.62
CA ILE A 127 7.78 -15.50 2.64
C ILE A 127 8.04 -14.41 1.61
N ILE A 128 7.55 -14.58 0.38
CA ILE A 128 7.74 -13.58 -0.72
C ILE A 128 7.17 -12.22 -0.31
N GLN A 129 6.00 -12.21 0.32
CA GLN A 129 5.36 -10.99 0.79
C GLN A 129 6.16 -10.35 1.94
N ARG A 130 6.64 -11.17 2.88
CA ARG A 130 7.49 -10.70 3.98
C ARG A 130 8.78 -10.08 3.43
N ASP A 131 9.44 -10.73 2.51
CA ASP A 131 10.69 -10.24 1.93
C ASP A 131 10.47 -8.94 1.14
N ALA A 132 9.37 -8.83 0.38
CA ALA A 132 8.97 -7.59 -0.27
C ALA A 132 8.71 -6.46 0.74
N ALA A 133 8.11 -6.75 1.90
CA ALA A 133 7.93 -5.76 2.96
C ALA A 133 9.27 -5.26 3.52
N ILE A 134 10.22 -6.17 3.78
CA ILE A 134 11.56 -5.83 4.26
C ILE A 134 12.31 -4.98 3.23
N MET A 135 12.30 -5.38 1.96
CA MET A 135 12.88 -4.60 0.86
C MET A 135 12.19 -3.23 0.73
N GLY A 136 10.89 -3.14 1.03
CA GLY A 136 10.13 -1.90 1.11
C GLY A 136 10.49 -1.03 2.31
N GLY A 137 11.32 -1.49 3.24
CA GLY A 137 11.83 -0.76 4.39
C GLY A 137 11.14 -1.09 5.72
N ALA A 138 10.29 -2.10 5.79
CA ALA A 138 9.79 -2.62 7.06
C ALA A 138 10.87 -3.41 7.80
N ASP A 139 10.79 -3.46 9.13
CA ASP A 139 11.68 -4.30 9.96
C ASP A 139 11.12 -5.72 10.09
N ARG A 140 9.81 -5.87 9.94
CA ARG A 140 9.08 -7.15 9.97
C ARG A 140 7.75 -7.06 9.25
N ALA A 141 7.20 -8.22 8.86
CA ALA A 141 5.85 -8.31 8.34
C ALA A 141 5.21 -9.65 8.70
N THR A 142 3.89 -9.63 8.89
CA THR A 142 3.05 -10.80 9.09
C THR A 142 2.01 -10.85 7.97
N VAL A 143 1.88 -12.01 7.34
CA VAL A 143 0.92 -12.29 6.27
C VAL A 143 -0.16 -13.21 6.83
N ILE A 144 -1.39 -12.74 6.84
CA ILE A 144 -2.55 -13.44 7.40
C ILE A 144 -3.54 -13.67 6.26
N VAL A 145 -4.05 -14.87 6.15
CA VAL A 145 -5.06 -15.26 5.14
C VAL A 145 -6.37 -15.59 5.85
N SER A 146 -7.46 -15.07 5.33
CA SER A 146 -8.80 -15.48 5.77
C SER A 146 -9.25 -16.68 4.93
N LYS A 147 -9.42 -17.83 5.58
CA LYS A 147 -9.84 -19.10 4.96
C LYS A 147 -10.96 -19.72 5.80
N GLU A 148 -12.06 -20.08 5.14
CA GLU A 148 -13.17 -20.82 5.77
C GLU A 148 -13.66 -20.20 7.10
N GLY A 149 -13.74 -18.87 7.15
CA GLY A 149 -14.16 -18.11 8.32
C GLY A 149 -13.10 -17.98 9.42
N LYS A 150 -11.87 -18.44 9.20
CA LYS A 150 -10.75 -18.36 10.14
C LYS A 150 -9.61 -17.54 9.59
N LEU A 151 -8.85 -16.92 10.48
CA LEU A 151 -7.56 -16.30 10.15
C LEU A 151 -6.44 -17.32 10.31
N ALA A 152 -5.58 -17.44 9.30
CA ALA A 152 -4.43 -18.33 9.32
C ALA A 152 -3.14 -17.59 8.95
N ILE A 153 -2.03 -18.00 9.51
CA ILE A 153 -0.66 -17.60 9.13
C ILE A 153 0.05 -18.87 8.69
N GLU A 154 0.36 -18.98 7.40
CA GLU A 154 0.98 -20.17 6.83
C GLU A 154 2.26 -20.56 7.61
N SER A 155 2.39 -21.83 7.95
CA SER A 155 3.49 -22.41 8.71
C SER A 155 3.63 -21.94 10.17
N VAL A 156 2.68 -21.11 10.69
CA VAL A 156 2.72 -20.58 12.06
C VAL A 156 1.45 -20.94 12.83
N SER A 157 0.28 -20.62 12.29
CA SER A 157 -1.00 -20.82 12.96
C SER A 157 -2.10 -21.13 11.93
N LYS A 158 -2.82 -22.23 12.15
CA LYS A 158 -4.02 -22.57 11.35
C LYS A 158 -5.28 -21.86 11.86
N ASP A 159 -5.22 -21.28 13.07
CA ASP A 159 -6.32 -20.60 13.72
C ASP A 159 -5.78 -19.48 14.62
N VAL A 160 -5.65 -18.28 14.05
CA VAL A 160 -5.10 -17.10 14.74
C VAL A 160 -6.00 -16.65 15.91
N GLU A 161 -7.29 -16.94 15.85
CA GLU A 161 -8.20 -16.64 16.97
C GLU A 161 -7.85 -17.47 18.21
N LYS A 162 -7.53 -18.74 18.01
CA LYS A 162 -7.15 -19.65 19.08
C LYS A 162 -5.77 -19.35 19.61
N ASP A 163 -4.78 -19.17 18.73
CA ASP A 163 -3.37 -19.07 19.11
C ASP A 163 -2.98 -17.63 19.53
N PHE A 164 -3.68 -16.61 18.99
CA PHE A 164 -3.40 -15.19 19.22
C PHE A 164 -4.69 -14.37 19.37
N PRO A 165 -5.55 -14.66 20.37
CA PRO A 165 -6.91 -14.12 20.47
C PRO A 165 -6.98 -12.59 20.49
N GLU A 166 -6.08 -11.94 21.23
CA GLU A 166 -6.05 -10.47 21.31
C GLU A 166 -5.65 -9.81 19.98
N ALA A 167 -4.74 -10.43 19.23
CA ALA A 167 -4.34 -9.92 17.93
C ALA A 167 -5.45 -10.13 16.89
N SER A 168 -6.07 -11.31 16.88
CA SER A 168 -7.21 -11.63 16.02
C SER A 168 -8.37 -10.68 16.23
N LYS A 169 -8.79 -10.45 17.47
CA LYS A 169 -9.88 -9.54 17.82
C LYS A 169 -9.66 -8.13 17.26
N LYS A 170 -8.42 -7.61 17.34
CA LYS A 170 -8.08 -6.29 16.78
C LYS A 170 -8.13 -6.30 15.25
N ILE A 171 -7.56 -7.33 14.62
CA ILE A 171 -7.54 -7.48 13.16
C ILE A 171 -8.97 -7.56 12.62
N LEU A 172 -9.81 -8.40 13.20
CA LEU A 172 -11.21 -8.55 12.79
C LEU A 172 -11.99 -7.25 12.94
N LYS A 173 -11.80 -6.54 14.07
CA LYS A 173 -12.44 -5.24 14.31
C LYS A 173 -12.04 -4.18 13.29
N ASP A 174 -10.74 -4.04 13.01
CA ASP A 174 -10.21 -2.94 12.22
C ASP A 174 -10.32 -3.21 10.70
N LEU A 175 -10.21 -4.48 10.28
CA LEU A 175 -10.08 -4.86 8.88
C LEU A 175 -11.29 -5.63 8.34
N SER A 176 -12.00 -6.39 9.16
CA SER A 176 -13.19 -7.18 8.76
C SER A 176 -12.95 -7.97 7.47
N PRO A 177 -11.95 -8.88 7.41
CA PRO A 177 -11.64 -9.64 6.22
C PRO A 177 -12.77 -10.61 5.88
N GLU A 178 -12.99 -10.82 4.59
CA GLU A 178 -13.86 -11.85 4.05
C GLU A 178 -13.04 -13.09 3.63
N ASN A 179 -13.72 -14.16 3.26
CA ASN A 179 -13.05 -15.37 2.82
C ASN A 179 -12.14 -15.11 1.60
N ASN A 180 -10.95 -15.71 1.61
CA ASN A 180 -9.91 -15.53 0.60
C ASN A 180 -9.26 -14.14 0.57
N ASP A 181 -9.51 -13.27 1.55
CA ASP A 181 -8.79 -12.01 1.72
C ASP A 181 -7.41 -12.26 2.36
N VAL A 182 -6.47 -11.36 2.06
CA VAL A 182 -5.15 -11.33 2.67
C VAL A 182 -4.98 -10.05 3.49
N ILE A 183 -4.42 -10.18 4.67
CA ILE A 183 -4.00 -9.05 5.49
C ILE A 183 -2.48 -9.07 5.60
N ILE A 184 -1.86 -7.98 5.24
CA ILE A 184 -0.42 -7.78 5.43
C ILE A 184 -0.22 -6.69 6.47
N VAL A 185 0.39 -7.06 7.58
CA VAL A 185 0.77 -6.12 8.64
C VAL A 185 2.28 -5.97 8.61
N ALA A 186 2.77 -4.79 8.29
CA ALA A 186 4.19 -4.48 8.33
C ALA A 186 4.49 -3.51 9.48
N GLY A 187 5.65 -3.71 10.10
CA GLY A 187 6.11 -2.90 11.23
C GLY A 187 7.48 -2.32 11.00
N ALA A 188 7.71 -1.11 11.51
CA ALA A 188 8.99 -0.41 11.43
C ALA A 188 9.17 0.59 12.59
N ASP A 189 10.34 1.23 12.62
CA ASP A 189 10.67 2.32 13.54
C ASP A 189 10.03 3.66 13.14
N SER A 190 9.55 3.81 11.88
CA SER A 190 8.80 4.97 11.40
C SER A 190 7.49 4.58 10.71
N ALA A 191 6.51 5.48 10.76
CA ALA A 191 5.17 5.24 10.22
C ALA A 191 5.17 5.07 8.69
N ILE A 192 6.01 5.84 8.00
CA ILE A 192 6.09 5.77 6.54
C ILE A 192 6.81 4.49 6.09
N ARG A 193 7.84 4.05 6.78
CA ARG A 193 8.52 2.77 6.51
C ARG A 193 7.57 1.59 6.70
N ALA A 194 6.79 1.58 7.79
CA ALA A 194 5.77 0.55 8.01
C ALA A 194 4.72 0.54 6.89
N LYS A 195 4.20 1.71 6.50
CA LYS A 195 3.23 1.84 5.39
C LYS A 195 3.83 1.40 4.05
N ARG A 196 5.07 1.81 3.76
CA ARG A 196 5.77 1.46 2.52
C ARG A 196 6.04 -0.04 2.42
N GLY A 197 6.45 -0.67 3.51
CA GLY A 197 6.64 -2.12 3.57
C GLY A 197 5.33 -2.89 3.37
N ALA A 198 4.25 -2.48 4.06
CA ALA A 198 2.93 -3.07 3.87
C ALA A 198 2.44 -2.92 2.42
N PHE A 199 2.64 -1.76 1.80
CA PHE A 199 2.33 -1.53 0.39
C PHE A 199 3.14 -2.45 -0.53
N ALA A 200 4.47 -2.52 -0.36
CA ALA A 200 5.34 -3.33 -1.21
C ALA A 200 4.92 -4.81 -1.20
N ALA A 201 4.64 -5.36 -0.03
CA ALA A 201 4.15 -6.72 0.12
C ALA A 201 2.75 -6.95 -0.47
N SER A 202 1.89 -5.93 -0.42
CA SER A 202 0.54 -5.98 -1.01
C SER A 202 0.58 -5.85 -2.53
N TRP A 203 1.48 -5.02 -3.05
CA TRP A 203 1.60 -4.72 -4.47
C TRP A 203 1.95 -5.94 -5.32
N ILE A 204 2.76 -6.86 -4.79
CA ILE A 204 3.11 -8.10 -5.52
C ILE A 204 1.94 -9.08 -5.66
N LEU A 205 0.85 -8.90 -4.93
CA LEU A 205 -0.37 -9.70 -5.06
C LEU A 205 -1.32 -9.17 -6.15
N ILE A 206 -1.07 -7.98 -6.68
CA ILE A 206 -1.85 -7.39 -7.76
C ILE A 206 -1.34 -7.93 -9.10
N ASN A 207 -2.26 -8.38 -9.93
CA ASN A 207 -2.00 -8.80 -11.31
C ASN A 207 -2.06 -7.60 -12.25
#